data_d54d7ad682c91d725086c5c208f1e763
#
_entry.id   d54d7ad682c91d725086c5c208f1e763
#
_cell.length_a   1.000
_cell.length_b   1.000
_cell.length_c   1.000
_cell.angle_alpha   90.00
_cell.angle_beta   90.00
_cell.angle_gamma   90.00
#
_symmetry.space_group_name_H-M   'P 1'
#
loop_
_entity.id
_entity.type
_entity.pdbx_description
1 polymer ?
#
loop_
_entity_poly.entity_id
_entity_poly.type
_entity_poly.pdbx_seq_one_letter_code
_entity_poly.pdbx_strand_id
1 'polypeptide(L)' 'MLLSDVGCGALLCRAAMESAALNVFVNTAALKDRQAAGKLEREMDALLQDALPRADRVAEQVTGRIRKKEDGTWQ' A
#
# COMPACT_ATOMS: atom_id res chain seq x y z
N MET A 1 5.57 7.99 19.71
CA MET A 1 5.42 8.14 18.25
C MET A 1 4.26 9.09 17.96
N LEU A 2 4.47 10.05 17.11
CA LEU A 2 3.40 10.97 16.73
C LEU A 2 2.43 10.28 15.76
N LEU A 3 1.17 10.67 15.83
CA LEU A 3 0.14 10.11 14.96
C LEU A 3 0.47 10.32 13.47
N SER A 4 1.05 11.49 13.14
CA SER A 4 1.45 11.79 11.77
C SER A 4 2.52 10.82 11.25
N ASP A 5 3.39 10.32 12.13
CA ASP A 5 4.42 9.33 11.73
C ASP A 5 3.77 8.03 11.27
N VAL A 6 2.68 7.63 11.93
CA VAL A 6 1.94 6.42 11.55
C VAL A 6 1.32 6.61 10.17
N GLY A 7 0.72 7.77 9.92
CA GLY A 7 0.12 8.09 8.63
C GLY A 7 1.15 8.13 7.50
N CYS A 8 2.27 8.80 7.74
CA CYS A 8 3.36 8.85 6.76
C CYS A 8 3.92 7.47 6.48
N GLY A 9 4.09 6.64 7.53
CA GLY A 9 4.56 5.27 7.37
C GLY A 9 3.63 4.45 6.49
N ALA A 10 2.32 4.58 6.69
CA ALA A 10 1.33 3.86 5.89
C ALA A 10 1.40 4.27 4.41
N LEU A 11 1.54 5.56 4.14
CA LEU A 11 1.64 6.06 2.76
C LEU A 11 2.95 5.61 2.10
N LEU A 12 4.05 5.62 2.84
CA LEU A 12 5.32 5.14 2.31
C LEU A 12 5.29 3.64 2.03
N CYS A 13 4.67 2.87 2.91
CA CYS A 13 4.49 1.43 2.70
C CYS A 13 3.64 1.17 1.46
N ARG A 14 2.58 1.94 1.27
CA ARG A 14 1.74 1.82 0.09
C ARG A 14 2.54 2.06 -1.19
N ALA A 15 3.32 3.14 -1.21
CA ALA A 15 4.15 3.46 -2.36
C ALA A 15 5.21 2.38 -2.61
N ALA A 16 5.82 1.86 -1.54
CA ALA A 16 6.82 0.79 -1.66
C ALA A 16 6.22 -0.48 -2.24
N MET A 17 5.01 -0.84 -1.82
CA MET A 17 4.31 -2.02 -2.35
C MET A 17 4.01 -1.86 -3.84
N GLU A 18 3.51 -0.71 -4.26
CA GLU A 18 3.23 -0.46 -5.67
C GLU A 18 4.51 -0.44 -6.50
N SER A 19 5.57 0.15 -5.96
CA SER A 19 6.88 0.17 -6.63
C SER A 19 7.44 -1.23 -6.80
N ALA A 20 7.36 -2.06 -5.75
CA ALA A 20 7.82 -3.45 -5.82
C ALA A 20 7.00 -4.25 -6.84
N ALA A 21 5.69 -4.05 -6.88
CA ALA A 21 4.81 -4.71 -7.82
C ALA A 21 5.17 -4.35 -9.27
N LEU A 22 5.49 -3.08 -9.51
CA LEU A 22 5.90 -2.63 -10.83
C LEU A 22 7.14 -3.38 -11.30
N ASN A 23 8.11 -3.60 -10.43
CA ASN A 23 9.31 -4.38 -10.75
C ASN A 23 8.98 -5.83 -11.05
N VAL A 24 8.04 -6.42 -10.31
CA VAL A 24 7.59 -7.79 -10.60
C VAL A 24 6.98 -7.84 -12.00
N PHE A 25 6.12 -6.89 -12.36
CA PHE A 25 5.46 -6.88 -13.66
C PHE A 25 6.43 -6.67 -14.81
N VAL A 26 7.48 -5.87 -14.62
CA VAL A 26 8.55 -5.73 -15.60
C VAL A 26 9.20 -7.08 -15.87
N ASN A 27 9.46 -7.84 -14.80
CA ASN A 27 10.10 -9.16 -14.92
C ASN A 27 9.15 -10.20 -15.52
N THR A 28 7.89 -10.22 -15.12
CA THR A 28 6.94 -11.18 -15.67
C THR A 28 6.68 -10.92 -17.15
N ALA A 29 6.72 -9.67 -17.58
CA ALA A 29 6.55 -9.32 -19.00
C ALA A 29 7.67 -9.93 -19.86
N ALA A 30 8.86 -10.13 -19.28
CA ALA A 30 10.02 -10.69 -19.98
C ALA A 30 10.09 -12.22 -19.92
N LEU A 31 9.27 -12.88 -19.10
CA LEU A 31 9.30 -14.33 -18.98
C LEU A 31 8.75 -14.99 -20.24
N LYS A 32 9.46 -15.99 -20.74
CA LYS A 32 9.01 -16.78 -21.89
C LYS A 32 7.87 -17.71 -21.50
N ASP A 33 7.90 -18.25 -20.29
CA ASP A 33 6.83 -19.10 -19.76
C ASP A 33 5.65 -18.22 -19.35
N ARG A 34 4.66 -18.14 -20.26
CA ARG A 34 3.52 -17.27 -20.04
C ARG A 34 2.56 -17.77 -18.95
N GLN A 35 2.56 -19.07 -18.68
CA GLN A 35 1.76 -19.61 -17.58
C GLN A 35 2.35 -19.20 -16.25
N ALA A 36 3.66 -19.31 -16.11
CA ALA A 36 4.34 -18.88 -14.89
C ALA A 36 4.19 -17.37 -14.68
N ALA A 37 4.32 -16.57 -15.74
CA ALA A 37 4.13 -15.13 -15.66
C ALA A 37 2.73 -14.78 -15.18
N GLY A 38 1.71 -15.40 -15.76
CA GLY A 38 0.32 -15.14 -15.37
C GLY A 38 0.03 -15.52 -13.92
N LYS A 39 0.61 -16.64 -13.46
CA LYS A 39 0.45 -17.06 -12.06
C LYS A 39 1.05 -16.03 -11.10
N LEU A 40 2.26 -15.56 -11.39
CA LEU A 40 2.92 -14.55 -10.55
C LEU A 40 2.15 -13.24 -10.53
N GLU A 41 1.64 -12.82 -11.68
CA GLU A 41 0.85 -11.58 -11.76
C GLU A 41 -0.44 -11.67 -10.96
N ARG A 42 -1.12 -12.82 -11.02
CA ARG A 42 -2.34 -13.02 -10.23
C ARG A 42 -2.05 -13.04 -8.73
N GLU A 43 -0.94 -13.66 -8.32
CA GLU A 43 -0.54 -13.65 -6.92
C GLU A 43 -0.23 -12.24 -6.44
N MET A 44 0.47 -11.44 -7.27
CA MET A 44 0.76 -10.06 -6.96
C MET A 44 -0.51 -9.23 -6.85
N ASP A 45 -1.43 -9.39 -7.80
CA ASP A 45 -2.71 -8.67 -7.77
C ASP A 45 -3.49 -8.97 -6.49
N ALA A 46 -3.52 -10.24 -6.07
CA ALA A 46 -4.20 -10.63 -4.84
C ALA A 46 -3.58 -9.97 -3.61
N LEU A 47 -2.24 -9.93 -3.54
CA LEU A 47 -1.54 -9.27 -2.44
C LEU A 47 -1.86 -7.78 -2.39
N LEU A 48 -1.84 -7.11 -3.54
CA LEU A 48 -2.13 -5.67 -3.60
C LEU A 48 -3.57 -5.37 -3.23
N GLN A 49 -4.53 -6.19 -3.68
CA GLN A 49 -5.94 -6.01 -3.35
C GLN A 49 -6.20 -6.11 -1.85
N ASP A 50 -5.37 -6.88 -1.12
CA ASP A 50 -5.47 -6.97 0.33
C ASP A 50 -4.69 -5.85 1.03
N ALA A 51 -3.46 -5.60 0.61
CA ALA A 51 -2.55 -4.73 1.34
C ALA A 51 -2.78 -3.25 1.09
N LEU A 52 -3.07 -2.84 -0.15
CA LEU A 52 -3.23 -1.42 -0.46
C LEU A 52 -4.42 -0.78 0.28
N PRO A 53 -5.62 -1.41 0.31
CA PRO A 53 -6.72 -0.84 1.07
C PRO A 53 -6.43 -0.72 2.57
N ARG A 54 -5.64 -1.63 3.13
CA ARG A 54 -5.27 -1.55 4.54
C ARG A 54 -4.40 -0.33 4.82
N ALA A 55 -3.42 -0.07 3.95
CA ALA A 55 -2.58 1.13 4.06
C ALA A 55 -3.43 2.39 3.93
N ASP A 56 -4.35 2.41 2.98
CA ASP A 56 -5.25 3.53 2.76
C ASP A 56 -6.11 3.81 3.98
N ARG A 57 -6.66 2.76 4.61
CA ARG A 57 -7.48 2.92 5.82
C ARG A 57 -6.70 3.53 6.96
N VAL A 58 -5.45 3.10 7.16
CA VAL A 58 -4.61 3.68 8.21
C VAL A 58 -4.38 5.17 7.95
N ALA A 59 -4.02 5.53 6.72
CA ALA A 59 -3.78 6.92 6.35
C ALA A 59 -5.05 7.78 6.53
N GLU A 60 -6.20 7.25 6.14
CA GLU A 60 -7.48 7.95 6.29
C GLU A 60 -7.84 8.16 7.74
N GLN A 61 -7.64 7.15 8.59
CA GLN A 61 -7.92 7.25 10.02
C GLN A 61 -7.02 8.29 10.67
N VAL A 62 -5.74 8.30 10.32
CA VAL A 62 -4.80 9.28 10.85
C VAL A 62 -5.19 10.68 10.40
N THR A 63 -5.46 10.85 9.12
CA THR A 63 -5.89 12.15 8.58
C THR A 63 -7.15 12.65 9.25
N GLY A 64 -8.13 11.76 9.45
CA GLY A 64 -9.37 12.11 10.12
C GLY A 64 -9.16 12.58 11.54
N ARG A 65 -8.28 11.91 12.28
CA ARG A 65 -7.97 12.30 13.66
C ARG A 65 -7.26 13.65 13.71
N ILE A 66 -6.31 13.87 12.84
CA ILE A 66 -5.57 15.13 12.79
C ILE A 66 -6.52 16.28 12.45
N ARG A 67 -7.42 16.06 11.51
CA ARG A 67 -8.37 17.10 11.08
C ARG A 67 -9.46 17.42 12.10
N LYS A 68 -9.61 16.57 13.12
CA LYS A 68 -10.57 16.80 14.22
C LYS A 68 -9.90 17.41 15.46
N LYS A 69 -8.72 17.96 15.31
CA LYS A 69 -7.96 18.51 16.45
C LYS A 69 -8.67 19.65 17.15
N GLU A 70 -9.57 20.36 16.48
CA GLU A 70 -10.38 21.41 17.10
C GLU A 70 -11.24 20.90 18.24
N ASP A 71 -11.49 19.58 18.30
CA ASP A 71 -12.20 18.94 19.39
C ASP A 71 -11.33 18.75 20.61
N GLY A 72 -10.02 18.98 20.49
CA GLY A 72 -9.07 18.74 21.56
C GLY A 72 -8.80 17.28 21.87
N THR A 73 -9.21 16.37 20.98
CA THR A 73 -9.11 14.92 21.22
C THR A 73 -7.97 14.24 20.47
N TRP A 74 -7.30 14.93 19.61
CA TRP A 74 -6.20 14.36 18.88
C TRP A 74 -4.93 14.42 19.73
N GLN A 75 -4.00 13.53 19.47
CA GLN A 75 -2.76 13.48 20.24
C GLN A 75 -2.36 14.82 20.93
#